data_40c0d5535af2c66e5e44702d69dd0599
#
_entry.id   40c0d5535af2c66e5e44702d69dd0599
#
_cell.length_a   1.000
_cell.length_b   1.000
_cell.length_c   1.000
_cell.angle_alpha   90.00
_cell.angle_beta   90.00
_cell.angle_gamma   90.00
#
_symmetry.space_group_name_H-M   'P 1'
#
loop_
_entity.id
_entity.type
_entity.pdbx_description
1 polymer ?
#
loop_
_entity_poly.entity_id
_entity_poly.type
_entity_poly.pdbx_seq_one_letter_code
_entity_poly.pdbx_strand_id
1 'polypeptide(L)'
;IKNMADQVNDKRLEGISDIRDETDRTGMRIVIEVKHDANPQVVLNRLFAQTQLQTSFAINMLALVDNQKQPKILSLRHIIDEYLAFQEELITRRTQYDLKKAREREHLLQGLLIAQDNIDEVIHIIRTSYDDAKEKLMERFSLSDVQAQAILDIRLKALQGLDREK
;
A
#
# COMPACT_ATOMS: atom_id res chain seq x y z
N ILE A 1 -30.17 12.90 27.31
CA ILE A 1 -31.10 13.88 27.90
C ILE A 1 -32.12 13.13 28.76
N LYS A 2 -32.90 12.18 28.26
CA LYS A 2 -33.93 11.48 29.02
C LYS A 2 -33.41 10.87 30.34
N ASN A 3 -32.30 10.13 30.29
CA ASN A 3 -31.65 9.57 31.48
C ASN A 3 -31.21 10.64 32.49
N MET A 4 -30.73 11.82 32.01
CA MET A 4 -30.40 12.94 32.91
C MET A 4 -31.65 13.48 33.61
N ALA A 5 -32.75 13.68 32.86
CA ALA A 5 -34.00 14.13 33.42
C ALA A 5 -34.54 13.15 34.44
N ASP A 6 -34.50 11.84 34.18
CA ASP A 6 -34.90 10.79 35.10
C ASP A 6 -34.08 10.84 36.41
N GLN A 7 -32.74 11.03 36.31
CA GLN A 7 -31.88 11.14 37.48
C GLN A 7 -32.09 12.42 38.29
N VAL A 8 -32.50 13.53 37.66
CA VAL A 8 -32.88 14.76 38.34
C VAL A 8 -34.20 14.55 39.10
N ASN A 9 -35.19 13.89 38.46
CA ASN A 9 -36.47 13.57 39.07
C ASN A 9 -36.30 12.61 40.26
N ASP A 10 -35.41 11.64 40.15
CA ASP A 10 -35.06 10.69 41.20
C ASP A 10 -34.21 11.31 42.32
N LYS A 11 -33.89 12.62 42.24
CA LYS A 11 -33.03 13.36 43.20
C LYS A 11 -31.61 12.77 43.32
N ARG A 12 -31.12 12.06 42.31
CA ARG A 12 -29.73 11.57 42.25
C ARG A 12 -28.80 12.65 41.76
N LEU A 13 -29.26 13.53 40.87
CA LEU A 13 -28.58 14.72 40.40
C LEU A 13 -29.25 15.95 40.99
N GLU A 14 -28.64 16.47 42.04
CA GLU A 14 -29.11 17.72 42.71
C GLU A 14 -28.43 18.95 42.09
N GLY A 15 -29.07 20.11 42.24
CA GLY A 15 -28.51 21.40 41.80
C GLY A 15 -28.89 21.76 40.36
N ILE A 16 -29.68 20.98 39.67
CA ILE A 16 -30.18 21.26 38.31
C ILE A 16 -31.59 21.85 38.42
N SER A 17 -31.83 22.92 37.68
CA SER A 17 -33.11 23.60 37.58
C SER A 17 -33.90 23.15 36.36
N ASP A 18 -33.25 23.11 35.21
CA ASP A 18 -33.88 22.72 33.94
C ASP A 18 -32.85 22.08 32.99
N ILE A 19 -33.36 21.23 32.06
CA ILE A 19 -32.56 20.60 31.01
C ILE A 19 -33.31 20.76 29.69
N ARG A 20 -32.69 21.44 28.71
CA ARG A 20 -33.27 21.66 27.39
C ARG A 20 -32.36 21.13 26.28
N ASP A 21 -32.99 20.65 25.22
CA ASP A 21 -32.31 20.29 23.97
C ASP A 21 -32.48 21.48 23.00
N GLU A 22 -31.39 22.11 22.69
CA GLU A 22 -31.30 23.21 21.72
C GLU A 22 -30.51 22.77 20.48
N THR A 23 -30.50 21.49 20.16
CA THR A 23 -29.83 20.94 18.98
C THR A 23 -30.46 21.52 17.72
N ASP A 24 -29.63 22.09 16.86
CA ASP A 24 -30.01 22.68 15.58
C ASP A 24 -29.07 22.21 14.42
N ARG A 25 -29.16 22.90 13.27
CA ARG A 25 -28.32 22.59 12.08
C ARG A 25 -26.82 22.84 12.32
N THR A 26 -26.45 23.64 13.32
CA THR A 26 -25.07 23.99 13.63
C THR A 26 -24.38 22.96 14.51
N GLY A 27 -25.14 22.11 15.18
CA GLY A 27 -24.64 21.03 16.02
C GLY A 27 -25.54 20.67 17.19
N MET A 28 -25.07 19.67 17.95
CA MET A 28 -25.73 19.19 19.16
C MET A 28 -25.47 20.14 20.32
N ARG A 29 -26.56 20.65 20.95
CA ARG A 29 -26.47 21.55 22.09
C ARG A 29 -27.47 21.14 23.17
N ILE A 30 -26.94 20.76 24.34
CA ILE A 30 -27.74 20.49 25.55
C ILE A 30 -27.47 21.63 26.53
N VAL A 31 -28.53 22.31 26.95
CA VAL A 31 -28.47 23.39 27.94
C VAL A 31 -28.97 22.86 29.27
N ILE A 32 -28.14 22.99 30.31
CA ILE A 32 -28.46 22.61 31.69
C ILE A 32 -28.40 23.84 32.56
N GLU A 33 -29.55 24.23 33.09
CA GLU A 33 -29.65 25.35 34.03
C GLU A 33 -29.40 24.88 35.46
N VAL A 34 -28.50 25.53 36.14
CA VAL A 34 -28.09 25.20 37.51
C VAL A 34 -28.85 26.08 38.49
N LYS A 35 -29.30 25.55 39.64
CA LYS A 35 -29.91 26.32 40.70
C LYS A 35 -28.97 27.36 41.25
N HIS A 36 -29.52 28.50 41.72
CA HIS A 36 -28.73 29.67 42.14
C HIS A 36 -27.79 29.36 43.33
N ASP A 37 -28.12 28.40 44.14
CA ASP A 37 -27.36 27.95 45.32
C ASP A 37 -26.38 26.80 45.02
N ALA A 38 -26.37 26.27 43.81
CA ALA A 38 -25.53 25.13 43.42
C ALA A 38 -24.25 25.59 42.69
N ASN A 39 -23.13 24.92 42.96
CA ASN A 39 -21.87 25.16 42.24
C ASN A 39 -21.88 24.43 40.88
N PRO A 40 -21.76 25.18 39.73
CA PRO A 40 -21.81 24.61 38.41
C PRO A 40 -20.74 23.55 38.16
N GLN A 41 -19.55 23.71 38.72
CA GLN A 41 -18.45 22.76 38.54
C GLN A 41 -18.73 21.40 39.24
N VAL A 42 -19.35 21.45 40.39
CA VAL A 42 -19.77 20.22 41.13
C VAL A 42 -20.84 19.47 40.35
N VAL A 43 -21.83 20.21 39.82
CA VAL A 43 -22.89 19.63 38.98
C VAL A 43 -22.33 19.00 37.73
N LEU A 44 -21.38 19.67 37.03
CA LEU A 44 -20.72 19.14 35.85
C LEU A 44 -19.94 17.86 36.15
N ASN A 45 -19.18 17.82 37.23
CA ASN A 45 -18.44 16.63 37.63
C ASN A 45 -19.36 15.45 37.97
N ARG A 46 -20.51 15.73 38.62
CA ARG A 46 -21.54 14.70 38.87
C ARG A 46 -22.17 14.19 37.58
N LEU A 47 -22.46 15.08 36.64
CA LEU A 47 -22.96 14.71 35.30
C LEU A 47 -21.99 13.79 34.57
N PHE A 48 -20.68 14.07 34.57
CA PHE A 48 -19.66 13.20 33.99
C PHE A 48 -19.59 11.84 34.69
N ALA A 49 -19.71 11.81 36.01
CA ALA A 49 -19.58 10.56 36.79
C ALA A 49 -20.86 9.65 36.71
N GLN A 50 -22.05 10.25 36.63
CA GLN A 50 -23.32 9.55 36.77
C GLN A 50 -24.10 9.41 35.46
N THR A 51 -23.63 10.06 34.37
CA THR A 51 -24.31 9.97 33.07
C THR A 51 -23.38 9.56 31.97
N GLN A 52 -23.90 9.36 30.77
CA GLN A 52 -23.12 9.01 29.57
C GLN A 52 -22.48 10.23 28.88
N LEU A 53 -22.42 11.40 29.52
CA LEU A 53 -21.73 12.56 28.97
C LEU A 53 -20.22 12.32 28.83
N GLN A 54 -19.66 11.51 29.69
CA GLN A 54 -18.31 11.00 29.57
C GLN A 54 -18.35 9.48 29.59
N THR A 55 -17.90 8.86 28.50
CA THR A 55 -17.85 7.40 28.39
C THR A 55 -16.51 6.96 27.81
N SER A 56 -16.10 5.78 28.19
CA SER A 56 -14.91 5.16 27.62
C SER A 56 -15.30 4.28 26.44
N PHE A 57 -14.67 4.49 25.30
CA PHE A 57 -14.82 3.65 24.14
C PHE A 57 -13.56 2.77 23.99
N ALA A 58 -13.75 1.48 24.20
CA ALA A 58 -12.66 0.52 24.03
C ALA A 58 -12.49 0.17 22.54
N ILE A 59 -11.31 0.40 22.00
CA ILE A 59 -10.94 0.01 20.65
C ILE A 59 -10.26 -1.35 20.71
N ASN A 60 -10.84 -2.35 20.04
CA ASN A 60 -10.27 -3.68 19.92
C ASN A 60 -9.81 -3.88 18.46
N MET A 61 -8.50 -3.72 18.24
CA MET A 61 -7.88 -3.84 16.91
C MET A 61 -7.33 -5.25 16.74
N LEU A 62 -8.19 -6.19 16.37
CA LEU A 62 -7.79 -7.53 15.99
C LEU A 62 -7.32 -7.51 14.52
N ALA A 63 -6.08 -7.91 14.27
CA ALA A 63 -5.52 -8.02 12.93
C ALA A 63 -4.74 -9.34 12.77
N LEU A 64 -4.50 -9.72 11.53
CA LEU A 64 -3.63 -10.84 11.17
C LEU A 64 -2.22 -10.28 10.91
N VAL A 65 -1.24 -10.79 11.64
CA VAL A 65 0.18 -10.49 11.47
C VAL A 65 0.93 -11.69 10.88
N ASP A 66 2.20 -11.54 10.59
CA ASP A 66 3.06 -12.61 10.06
C ASP A 66 2.46 -13.27 8.80
N ASN A 67 2.28 -12.47 7.74
CA ASN A 67 1.69 -12.92 6.47
C ASN A 67 0.33 -13.62 6.64
N GLN A 68 -0.54 -13.04 7.45
CA GLN A 68 -1.91 -13.51 7.72
C GLN A 68 -1.99 -14.84 8.48
N LYS A 69 -0.95 -15.22 9.21
CA LYS A 69 -0.91 -16.50 9.93
C LYS A 69 -1.37 -16.41 11.37
N GLN A 70 -1.17 -15.26 12.03
CA GLN A 70 -1.46 -15.11 13.46
C GLN A 70 -2.46 -13.99 13.72
N PRO A 71 -3.65 -14.29 14.31
CA PRO A 71 -4.54 -13.26 14.82
C PRO A 71 -3.94 -12.67 16.12
N LYS A 72 -3.83 -11.34 16.18
CA LYS A 72 -3.30 -10.63 17.35
C LYS A 72 -4.02 -9.32 17.58
N ILE A 73 -4.27 -8.99 18.83
CA ILE A 73 -4.76 -7.66 19.22
C ILE A 73 -3.55 -6.71 19.23
N LEU A 74 -3.63 -5.68 18.43
CA LEU A 74 -2.54 -4.74 18.20
C LEU A 74 -2.83 -3.38 18.82
N SER A 75 -1.77 -2.71 19.29
CA SER A 75 -1.81 -1.27 19.56
C SER A 75 -1.70 -0.50 18.24
N LEU A 76 -2.14 0.76 18.23
CA LEU A 76 -2.02 1.64 17.05
C LEU A 76 -0.57 1.72 16.55
N ARG A 77 0.40 1.86 17.44
CA ARG A 77 1.82 1.88 17.07
C ARG A 77 2.23 0.59 16.36
N HIS A 78 1.85 -0.55 16.89
CA HIS A 78 2.21 -1.85 16.29
C HIS A 78 1.61 -2.03 14.89
N ILE A 79 0.37 -1.56 14.67
CA ILE A 79 -0.25 -1.56 13.34
C ILE A 79 0.56 -0.72 12.34
N ILE A 80 1.05 0.45 12.78
CA ILE A 80 1.87 1.31 11.92
C ILE A 80 3.21 0.63 11.60
N ASP A 81 3.87 0.03 12.59
CA ASP A 81 5.13 -0.67 12.41
C ASP A 81 4.98 -1.84 11.42
N GLU A 82 3.94 -2.68 11.56
CA GLU A 82 3.61 -3.77 10.63
C GLU A 82 3.31 -3.27 9.22
N TYR A 83 2.57 -2.16 9.11
CA TYR A 83 2.28 -1.55 7.82
C TYR A 83 3.54 -1.05 7.12
N LEU A 84 4.46 -0.41 7.84
CA LEU A 84 5.73 0.07 7.29
C LEU A 84 6.60 -1.09 6.82
N ALA A 85 6.72 -2.16 7.62
CA ALA A 85 7.45 -3.37 7.25
C ALA A 85 6.86 -4.02 5.98
N PHE A 86 5.53 -4.09 5.88
CA PHE A 86 4.85 -4.59 4.69
C PHE A 86 5.13 -3.73 3.46
N GLN A 87 5.12 -2.39 3.58
CA GLN A 87 5.43 -1.50 2.47
C GLN A 87 6.87 -1.66 1.99
N GLU A 88 7.83 -1.79 2.91
CA GLU A 88 9.24 -2.02 2.58
C GLU A 88 9.43 -3.33 1.82
N GLU A 89 8.81 -4.43 2.27
CA GLU A 89 8.83 -5.72 1.58
C GLU A 89 8.22 -5.62 0.18
N LEU A 90 7.09 -4.94 0.05
CA LEU A 90 6.37 -4.79 -1.22
C LEU A 90 7.22 -4.00 -2.24
N ILE A 91 7.82 -2.88 -1.82
CA ILE A 91 8.72 -2.08 -2.66
C ILE A 91 9.93 -2.90 -3.07
N THR A 92 10.54 -3.62 -2.14
CA THR A 92 11.70 -4.48 -2.40
C THR A 92 11.37 -5.55 -3.45
N ARG A 93 10.28 -6.28 -3.31
CA ARG A 93 9.84 -7.30 -4.28
C ARG A 93 9.55 -6.71 -5.65
N ARG A 94 8.87 -5.56 -5.69
CA ARG A 94 8.60 -4.85 -6.94
C ARG A 94 9.89 -4.45 -7.65
N THR A 95 10.81 -3.83 -6.92
CA THR A 95 12.10 -3.38 -7.47
C THR A 95 12.94 -4.57 -7.95
N GLN A 96 12.93 -5.68 -7.24
CA GLN A 96 13.61 -6.91 -7.67
C GLN A 96 13.03 -7.46 -8.97
N TYR A 97 11.69 -7.44 -9.11
CA TYR A 97 11.03 -7.86 -10.35
C TYR A 97 11.38 -6.96 -11.52
N ASP A 98 11.32 -5.63 -11.32
CA ASP A 98 11.65 -4.65 -12.36
C ASP A 98 13.12 -4.77 -12.77
N LEU A 99 14.03 -4.94 -11.80
CA LEU A 99 15.45 -5.18 -12.05
C LEU A 99 15.69 -6.45 -12.86
N LYS A 100 14.99 -7.54 -12.52
CA LYS A 100 15.08 -8.80 -13.28
C LYS A 100 14.67 -8.57 -14.73
N LYS A 101 13.54 -7.89 -14.96
CA LYS A 101 13.05 -7.57 -16.31
C LYS A 101 14.00 -6.69 -17.10
N ALA A 102 14.57 -5.68 -16.44
CA ALA A 102 15.57 -4.80 -17.06
C ALA A 102 16.84 -5.57 -17.48
N ARG A 103 17.33 -6.46 -16.62
CA ARG A 103 18.49 -7.31 -16.93
C ARG A 103 18.23 -8.31 -18.05
N GLU A 104 17.04 -8.91 -18.10
CA GLU A 104 16.63 -9.78 -19.22
C GLU A 104 16.65 -9.00 -20.53
N ARG A 105 16.15 -7.76 -20.52
CA ARG A 105 16.18 -6.90 -21.72
C ARG A 105 17.58 -6.44 -22.09
N GLU A 106 18.37 -6.02 -21.12
CA GLU A 106 19.78 -5.65 -21.33
C GLU A 106 20.55 -6.79 -21.99
N HIS A 107 20.41 -8.00 -21.47
CA HIS A 107 21.05 -9.21 -22.02
C HIS A 107 20.69 -9.44 -23.50
N LEU A 108 19.41 -9.29 -23.84
CA LEU A 108 18.96 -9.39 -25.24
C LEU A 108 19.57 -8.30 -26.12
N LEU A 109 19.58 -7.05 -25.64
CA LEU A 109 20.13 -5.93 -26.41
C LEU A 109 21.64 -6.05 -26.64
N GLN A 110 22.39 -6.59 -25.66
CA GLN A 110 23.83 -6.88 -25.83
C GLN A 110 24.06 -7.89 -26.97
N GLY A 111 23.25 -8.94 -27.05
CA GLY A 111 23.32 -9.91 -28.16
C GLY A 111 22.99 -9.26 -29.52
N LEU A 112 21.99 -8.42 -29.56
CA LEU A 112 21.61 -7.69 -30.78
C LEU A 112 22.68 -6.69 -31.24
N LEU A 113 23.36 -6.02 -30.30
CA LEU A 113 24.51 -5.15 -30.62
C LEU A 113 25.66 -5.92 -31.24
N ILE A 114 26.02 -7.08 -30.68
CA ILE A 114 27.06 -7.96 -31.26
C ILE A 114 26.66 -8.39 -32.69
N ALA A 115 25.40 -8.75 -32.91
CA ALA A 115 24.91 -9.10 -34.23
C ALA A 115 24.92 -7.92 -35.21
N GLN A 116 24.63 -6.71 -34.76
CA GLN A 116 24.69 -5.50 -35.57
C GLN A 116 26.13 -5.15 -36.00
N ASP A 117 27.07 -5.24 -35.06
CA ASP A 117 28.47 -4.95 -35.35
C ASP A 117 29.11 -5.97 -36.33
N ASN A 118 28.51 -7.17 -36.45
CA ASN A 118 28.97 -8.27 -37.29
C ASN A 118 27.92 -8.74 -38.30
N ILE A 119 27.07 -7.83 -38.80
CA ILE A 119 25.86 -8.17 -39.54
C ILE A 119 26.12 -9.01 -40.80
N ASP A 120 27.20 -8.74 -41.55
CA ASP A 120 27.55 -9.49 -42.76
C ASP A 120 27.89 -10.95 -42.46
N GLU A 121 28.63 -11.17 -41.36
CA GLU A 121 29.01 -12.51 -40.90
C GLU A 121 27.78 -13.28 -40.37
N VAL A 122 26.92 -12.61 -39.64
CA VAL A 122 25.64 -13.19 -39.15
C VAL A 122 24.78 -13.63 -40.33
N ILE A 123 24.60 -12.78 -41.34
CA ILE A 123 23.85 -13.12 -42.55
C ILE A 123 24.49 -14.30 -43.29
N HIS A 124 25.81 -14.31 -43.39
CA HIS A 124 26.54 -15.40 -44.05
C HIS A 124 26.30 -16.73 -43.33
N ILE A 125 26.41 -16.76 -41.99
CA ILE A 125 26.15 -17.96 -41.18
C ILE A 125 24.73 -18.45 -41.38
N ILE A 126 23.72 -17.57 -41.30
CA ILE A 126 22.34 -17.93 -41.49
C ILE A 126 22.05 -18.51 -42.86
N ARG A 127 22.65 -17.93 -43.93
CA ARG A 127 22.45 -18.38 -45.32
C ARG A 127 23.13 -19.69 -45.65
N THR A 128 24.26 -19.98 -45.00
CA THR A 128 25.07 -21.21 -45.27
C THR A 128 24.68 -22.35 -44.31
N SER A 129 23.90 -22.09 -43.31
CA SER A 129 23.43 -23.08 -42.36
C SER A 129 22.08 -23.66 -42.79
N TYR A 130 21.87 -24.97 -42.64
CA TYR A 130 20.61 -25.64 -42.98
C TYR A 130 19.67 -25.72 -41.79
N ASP A 131 20.16 -26.13 -40.62
CA ASP A 131 19.39 -26.27 -39.37
C ASP A 131 20.20 -25.86 -38.11
N ASP A 132 21.50 -25.64 -38.28
CA ASP A 132 22.47 -25.44 -37.22
C ASP A 132 22.89 -23.95 -37.04
N ALA A 133 22.12 -23.01 -37.62
CA ALA A 133 22.41 -21.58 -37.57
C ALA A 133 22.51 -21.03 -36.14
N LYS A 134 21.65 -21.47 -35.25
CA LYS A 134 21.62 -21.07 -33.84
C LYS A 134 22.90 -21.46 -33.12
N GLU A 135 23.29 -22.71 -33.25
CA GLU A 135 24.46 -23.26 -32.59
C GLU A 135 25.76 -22.57 -33.09
N LYS A 136 25.88 -22.37 -34.41
CA LYS A 136 26.99 -21.64 -34.98
C LYS A 136 27.09 -20.18 -34.53
N LEU A 137 25.97 -19.48 -34.39
CA LEU A 137 25.93 -18.13 -33.84
C LEU A 137 26.38 -18.10 -32.39
N MET A 138 25.90 -19.06 -31.57
CA MET A 138 26.30 -19.19 -30.17
C MET A 138 27.81 -19.44 -30.03
N GLU A 139 28.36 -20.35 -30.81
CA GLU A 139 29.76 -20.72 -30.76
C GLU A 139 30.65 -19.56 -31.26
N ARG A 140 30.29 -18.95 -32.39
CA ARG A 140 31.11 -17.91 -33.06
C ARG A 140 31.16 -16.62 -32.26
N PHE A 141 30.05 -16.16 -31.65
CA PHE A 141 29.94 -14.89 -30.97
C PHE A 141 29.78 -15.04 -29.45
N SER A 142 29.93 -16.25 -28.92
CA SER A 142 29.73 -16.57 -27.48
C SER A 142 28.41 -16.08 -26.95
N LEU A 143 27.32 -16.21 -27.74
CA LEU A 143 25.97 -15.78 -27.40
C LEU A 143 25.25 -16.84 -26.56
N SER A 144 24.35 -16.38 -25.72
CA SER A 144 23.43 -17.30 -25.06
C SER A 144 22.33 -17.82 -26.01
N ASP A 145 21.70 -18.91 -25.65
CA ASP A 145 20.58 -19.50 -26.39
C ASP A 145 19.48 -18.48 -26.71
N VAL A 146 19.14 -17.66 -25.73
CA VAL A 146 18.09 -16.63 -25.85
C VAL A 146 18.51 -15.50 -26.79
N GLN A 147 19.80 -15.10 -26.76
CA GLN A 147 20.35 -14.07 -27.65
C GLN A 147 20.40 -14.58 -29.09
N ALA A 148 20.89 -15.79 -29.31
CA ALA A 148 20.95 -16.39 -30.65
C ALA A 148 19.54 -16.55 -31.27
N GLN A 149 18.58 -16.96 -30.46
CA GLN A 149 17.18 -17.04 -30.91
C GLN A 149 16.62 -15.67 -31.28
N ALA A 150 16.87 -14.64 -30.43
CA ALA A 150 16.43 -13.27 -30.71
C ALA A 150 17.03 -12.72 -32.01
N ILE A 151 18.28 -13.09 -32.34
CA ILE A 151 18.95 -12.68 -33.60
C ILE A 151 18.25 -13.36 -34.81
N LEU A 152 17.91 -14.64 -34.71
CA LEU A 152 17.20 -15.36 -35.77
C LEU A 152 15.78 -14.83 -36.00
N ASP A 153 15.14 -14.34 -34.95
CA ASP A 153 13.79 -13.76 -35.00
C ASP A 153 13.77 -12.29 -35.47
N ILE A 154 14.93 -11.69 -35.79
CA ILE A 154 15.00 -10.31 -36.29
C ILE A 154 14.32 -10.21 -37.66
N ARG A 155 13.36 -9.31 -37.77
CA ARG A 155 12.73 -8.99 -39.06
C ARG A 155 13.68 -8.18 -39.94
N LEU A 156 13.76 -8.50 -41.23
CA LEU A 156 14.60 -7.79 -42.19
C LEU A 156 14.43 -6.26 -42.14
N LYS A 157 13.23 -5.77 -41.86
CA LYS A 157 12.95 -4.33 -41.68
C LYS A 157 13.71 -3.72 -40.50
N ALA A 158 14.00 -4.46 -39.45
CA ALA A 158 14.72 -3.98 -38.27
C ALA A 158 16.23 -3.84 -38.55
N LEU A 159 16.72 -4.42 -39.64
CA LEU A 159 18.12 -4.24 -40.10
C LEU A 159 18.32 -2.91 -40.84
N GLN A 160 17.26 -2.23 -41.26
CA GLN A 160 17.32 -0.91 -41.85
C GLN A 160 17.42 0.15 -40.73
N GLY A 161 18.62 0.56 -40.39
CA GLY A 161 18.88 1.65 -39.46
C GLY A 161 18.55 1.27 -38.02
N LEU A 162 19.29 0.30 -37.47
CA LEU A 162 19.35 0.11 -36.04
C LEU A 162 20.02 1.34 -35.44
N ASP A 163 19.22 2.34 -35.08
CA ASP A 163 19.70 3.52 -34.37
C ASP A 163 20.37 3.07 -33.05
N ARG A 164 21.67 3.32 -32.95
CA ARG A 164 22.46 3.10 -31.71
C ARG A 164 21.97 3.96 -30.54
N GLU A 165 21.06 4.91 -30.81
CA GLU A 165 20.57 5.93 -29.86
C GLU A 165 19.19 5.62 -29.25
N LYS A 166 18.62 4.45 -29.43
CA LYS A 166 17.40 3.99 -28.79
C LYS A 166 17.71 2.80 -27.89
#